data_b173481529546e476275abac3b82cbf8
#
_entry.id   b173481529546e476275abac3b82cbf8
#
_cell.length_a   1.000
_cell.length_b   1.000
_cell.length_c   1.000
_cell.angle_alpha   90.00
_cell.angle_beta   90.00
_cell.angle_gamma   90.00
#
_symmetry.space_group_name_H-M   'P 1'
#
loop_
_entity.id
_entity.type
_entity.pdbx_description
1 polymer ?
#
loop_
_entity_poly.entity_id
_entity_poly.type
_entity_poly.pdbx_seq_one_letter_code
_entity_poly.pdbx_strand_id
1 'polypeptide(L)'
;MSKGTILKVSGPLVVAENMRDANMFDVVRVSEHRLIGEIIEMHGDKASIQVYEDTAGLGTGEPVESTNEPLSVELGPGLIKGIFDGIQRPLEKIMEIAGNSLTRGIEVPSLPRDVKWHFFPTVSAGDEVRAGDEVGYVQETDVVRHKIMVPFGVEGKIKSIKEGDYTVEEKIGAIETENGTTVPLKLMQKWPVRRGRPYKKKLPPDMPLITGQRVVDTLFPIAKGGVAATPGPFGSGKTVTQHQLAKWAEADIVVYIGCGERGNEMTDVLNEFPELIDPHTGKSLMERTVLIANTSDMPVAAREASIYTGITIAEYFRDMGYSVALMADSTSRWAEALREMSGRLEEMPGEEGYPAYLGSRLAQFYERAGRVEVLGSTEQEGALSVIGAVSPPGGDISEPVSQATLRIVKVFWGLDSALAYKRHFPAINWLTSYSLYADDLGAWFNKNVNPEWMKLRTRMMGILSDEASLDEIVKLVGMDALSPSDRLKMEAARSIREDFLHQLAFHEVDTYSSLKKQYYMMSLVLSYFDASNEALTKGADIERLVAIPVREAIGRFKYVKEENIDSEYKQILERLSKEIADVINAKEEF
;
A
#
# COMPACT_ATOMS: atom_id res chain seq x y z
N MET A 1 -4.21 19.21 -34.18
CA MET A 1 -5.25 18.81 -33.25
C MET A 1 -6.39 18.22 -34.03
N SER A 2 -6.72 16.95 -33.82
CA SER A 2 -7.87 16.32 -34.44
C SER A 2 -9.15 16.92 -33.84
N LYS A 3 -10.10 17.30 -34.69
CA LYS A 3 -11.38 17.87 -34.27
C LYS A 3 -12.49 16.97 -34.78
N GLY A 4 -13.28 16.46 -33.87
CA GLY A 4 -14.44 15.64 -34.17
C GLY A 4 -15.72 16.22 -33.60
N THR A 5 -16.79 15.46 -33.74
CA THR A 5 -18.12 15.81 -33.23
C THR A 5 -18.74 14.62 -32.51
N ILE A 6 -19.49 14.90 -31.45
CA ILE A 6 -20.20 13.86 -30.67
C ILE A 6 -21.27 13.21 -31.54
N LEU A 7 -21.20 11.90 -31.64
CA LEU A 7 -22.20 11.07 -32.35
C LEU A 7 -23.18 10.41 -31.38
N LYS A 8 -22.69 9.96 -30.20
CA LYS A 8 -23.51 9.24 -29.20
C LYS A 8 -22.98 9.59 -27.79
N VAL A 9 -23.88 9.72 -26.83
CA VAL A 9 -23.57 9.84 -25.39
C VAL A 9 -24.26 8.71 -24.64
N SER A 10 -23.52 7.97 -23.83
CA SER A 10 -24.02 6.85 -23.02
C SER A 10 -23.38 6.88 -21.63
N GLY A 11 -23.89 7.72 -20.72
CA GLY A 11 -23.26 7.98 -19.44
C GLY A 11 -21.83 8.52 -19.63
N PRO A 12 -20.80 7.99 -18.95
CA PRO A 12 -19.43 8.47 -19.09
C PRO A 12 -18.78 8.12 -20.44
N LEU A 13 -19.44 7.33 -21.29
CA LEU A 13 -18.97 6.98 -22.63
C LEU A 13 -19.54 7.93 -23.68
N VAL A 14 -18.67 8.59 -24.42
CA VAL A 14 -18.99 9.44 -25.56
C VAL A 14 -18.34 8.84 -26.81
N VAL A 15 -19.12 8.71 -27.89
CA VAL A 15 -18.58 8.32 -29.20
C VAL A 15 -18.51 9.57 -30.08
N ALA A 16 -17.33 9.89 -30.60
CA ALA A 16 -17.09 10.99 -31.52
C ALA A 16 -16.69 10.46 -32.91
N GLU A 17 -17.09 11.16 -33.95
CA GLU A 17 -16.68 10.92 -35.34
C GLU A 17 -15.67 11.96 -35.81
N ASN A 18 -15.06 11.72 -36.96
CA ASN A 18 -14.01 12.56 -37.58
C ASN A 18 -12.72 12.64 -36.74
N MET A 19 -12.41 11.59 -35.96
CA MET A 19 -11.25 11.51 -35.06
C MET A 19 -10.07 10.74 -35.68
N ARG A 20 -9.96 10.66 -37.02
CA ARG A 20 -8.98 9.83 -37.74
C ARG A 20 -7.52 10.08 -37.35
N ASP A 21 -7.17 11.32 -37.03
CA ASP A 21 -5.80 11.73 -36.70
C ASP A 21 -5.49 11.67 -35.19
N ALA A 22 -6.42 11.19 -34.38
CA ALA A 22 -6.22 10.98 -32.94
C ALA A 22 -5.65 9.58 -32.70
N ASN A 23 -4.97 9.42 -31.55
CA ASN A 23 -4.43 8.14 -31.15
C ASN A 23 -5.19 7.58 -29.95
N MET A 24 -5.10 6.26 -29.79
CA MET A 24 -5.61 5.58 -28.59
C MET A 24 -4.89 6.11 -27.35
N PHE A 25 -5.64 6.38 -26.29
CA PHE A 25 -5.23 6.99 -25.03
C PHE A 25 -4.89 8.49 -25.09
N ASP A 26 -5.14 9.18 -26.23
CA ASP A 26 -5.08 10.63 -26.25
C ASP A 26 -6.15 11.23 -25.33
N VAL A 27 -5.75 12.25 -24.56
CA VAL A 27 -6.69 13.10 -23.83
C VAL A 27 -7.43 13.99 -24.80
N VAL A 28 -8.74 14.09 -24.62
CA VAL A 28 -9.62 14.93 -25.43
C VAL A 28 -10.38 15.94 -24.57
N ARG A 29 -10.79 17.03 -25.20
CA ARG A 29 -11.73 18.01 -24.64
C ARG A 29 -13.07 17.80 -25.29
N VAL A 30 -14.08 17.44 -24.49
CA VAL A 30 -15.42 17.06 -24.96
C VAL A 30 -16.37 18.21 -24.71
N SER A 31 -17.11 18.59 -25.72
CA SER A 31 -18.11 19.68 -25.77
C SER A 31 -17.53 21.10 -25.62
N GLU A 32 -18.38 22.09 -25.70
CA GLU A 32 -18.06 23.49 -25.37
C GLU A 32 -17.64 23.66 -23.90
N HIS A 33 -18.06 22.73 -23.04
CA HIS A 33 -17.66 22.70 -21.61
C HIS A 33 -16.23 22.19 -21.39
N ARG A 34 -15.54 21.70 -22.45
CA ARG A 34 -14.16 21.21 -22.42
C ARG A 34 -13.91 20.11 -21.40
N LEU A 35 -14.90 19.21 -21.21
CA LEU A 35 -14.77 18.10 -20.26
C LEU A 35 -13.58 17.22 -20.62
N ILE A 36 -12.84 16.77 -19.60
CA ILE A 36 -11.67 15.93 -19.80
C ILE A 36 -12.12 14.50 -20.11
N GLY A 37 -11.64 13.93 -21.21
CA GLY A 37 -11.87 12.55 -21.58
C GLY A 37 -10.60 11.91 -22.15
N GLU A 38 -10.63 10.59 -22.32
CA GLU A 38 -9.55 9.78 -22.89
C GLU A 38 -10.13 8.84 -23.94
N ILE A 39 -9.47 8.72 -25.08
CA ILE A 39 -9.84 7.77 -26.13
C ILE A 39 -9.45 6.36 -25.66
N ILE A 40 -10.44 5.48 -25.51
CA ILE A 40 -10.23 4.10 -25.05
C ILE A 40 -10.40 3.05 -26.16
N GLU A 41 -10.97 3.45 -27.29
CA GLU A 41 -11.17 2.58 -28.44
C GLU A 41 -11.27 3.40 -29.73
N MET A 42 -10.79 2.85 -30.83
CA MET A 42 -10.84 3.47 -32.15
C MET A 42 -11.40 2.52 -33.19
N HIS A 43 -12.43 2.94 -33.94
CA HIS A 43 -13.01 2.22 -35.07
C HIS A 43 -13.07 3.12 -36.30
N GLY A 44 -12.06 3.03 -37.17
CA GLY A 44 -11.95 3.89 -38.34
C GLY A 44 -11.73 5.35 -37.97
N ASP A 45 -12.72 6.20 -38.23
CA ASP A 45 -12.71 7.61 -37.82
C ASP A 45 -13.51 7.91 -36.57
N LYS A 46 -14.06 6.87 -35.90
CA LYS A 46 -14.81 7.00 -34.68
C LYS A 46 -13.95 6.65 -33.49
N ALA A 47 -14.04 7.47 -32.42
CA ALA A 47 -13.39 7.28 -31.15
C ALA A 47 -14.42 7.07 -30.06
N SER A 48 -14.27 6.00 -29.27
CA SER A 48 -14.98 5.81 -28.00
C SER A 48 -14.14 6.49 -26.90
N ILE A 49 -14.77 7.41 -26.18
CA ILE A 49 -14.12 8.30 -25.22
C ILE A 49 -14.75 8.07 -23.85
N GLN A 50 -13.95 7.73 -22.86
CA GLN A 50 -14.37 7.79 -21.48
C GLN A 50 -14.18 9.21 -20.94
N VAL A 51 -15.25 9.82 -20.42
CA VAL A 51 -15.21 11.17 -19.86
C VAL A 51 -15.04 11.09 -18.35
N TYR A 52 -14.10 11.84 -17.82
CA TYR A 52 -13.75 11.85 -16.40
C TYR A 52 -14.63 12.74 -15.53
N GLU A 53 -15.60 13.39 -16.14
CA GLU A 53 -16.54 14.31 -15.52
C GLU A 53 -17.99 13.92 -15.83
N ASP A 54 -18.96 14.56 -15.18
CA ASP A 54 -20.37 14.32 -15.44
C ASP A 54 -20.74 14.77 -16.87
N THR A 55 -21.33 13.86 -17.63
CA THR A 55 -21.76 14.05 -19.03
C THR A 55 -23.22 14.46 -19.18
N ALA A 56 -23.95 14.69 -18.09
CA ALA A 56 -25.35 15.10 -18.17
C ALA A 56 -25.51 16.39 -18.99
N GLY A 57 -26.44 16.38 -19.93
CA GLY A 57 -26.71 17.53 -20.81
C GLY A 57 -25.82 17.67 -22.04
N LEU A 58 -24.86 16.75 -22.28
CA LEU A 58 -24.14 16.70 -23.55
C LEU A 58 -25.06 16.24 -24.67
N GLY A 59 -24.91 16.86 -25.83
CA GLY A 59 -25.68 16.54 -27.03
C GLY A 59 -24.83 16.06 -28.23
N THR A 60 -25.50 15.46 -29.21
CA THR A 60 -24.86 15.12 -30.47
C THR A 60 -24.53 16.38 -31.26
N GLY A 61 -23.42 16.35 -32.01
CA GLY A 61 -22.95 17.49 -32.80
C GLY A 61 -22.04 18.46 -32.06
N GLU A 62 -21.90 18.32 -30.73
CA GLU A 62 -20.94 19.13 -29.96
C GLU A 62 -19.48 18.77 -30.30
N PRO A 63 -18.53 19.72 -30.18
CA PRO A 63 -17.16 19.52 -30.60
C PRO A 63 -16.39 18.57 -29.66
N VAL A 64 -15.41 17.85 -30.24
CA VAL A 64 -14.41 17.08 -29.51
C VAL A 64 -13.04 17.42 -30.09
N GLU A 65 -12.10 17.79 -29.22
CA GLU A 65 -10.73 18.17 -29.60
C GLU A 65 -9.71 17.26 -28.93
N SER A 66 -8.85 16.59 -29.74
CA SER A 66 -7.72 15.83 -29.18
C SER A 66 -6.58 16.76 -28.81
N THR A 67 -5.94 16.49 -27.66
CA THR A 67 -4.70 17.16 -27.24
C THR A 67 -3.47 16.54 -27.90
N ASN A 68 -3.59 15.36 -28.50
CA ASN A 68 -2.51 14.50 -29.00
C ASN A 68 -1.48 14.12 -27.92
N GLU A 69 -1.86 14.15 -26.66
CA GLU A 69 -1.05 13.73 -25.52
C GLU A 69 -1.84 12.71 -24.69
N PRO A 70 -1.20 11.63 -24.21
CA PRO A 70 -1.85 10.68 -23.32
C PRO A 70 -2.11 11.29 -21.94
N LEU A 71 -3.06 10.69 -21.18
CA LEU A 71 -3.28 11.06 -19.78
C LEU A 71 -1.96 10.93 -19.01
N SER A 72 -1.47 12.05 -18.52
CA SER A 72 -0.18 12.16 -17.87
C SER A 72 -0.31 12.86 -16.52
N VAL A 73 0.53 12.47 -15.58
CA VAL A 73 0.69 13.16 -14.29
C VAL A 73 1.84 14.16 -14.36
N GLU A 74 1.71 15.24 -13.62
CA GLU A 74 2.78 16.19 -13.35
C GLU A 74 3.56 15.75 -12.12
N LEU A 75 4.86 15.57 -12.29
CA LEU A 75 5.77 15.03 -11.29
C LEU A 75 6.81 16.10 -10.92
N GLY A 76 6.71 16.61 -9.71
CA GLY A 76 7.56 17.69 -9.22
C GLY A 76 7.20 18.12 -7.79
N PRO A 77 7.89 19.13 -7.23
CA PRO A 77 7.59 19.66 -5.91
C PRO A 77 6.14 20.17 -5.82
N GLY A 78 5.47 19.87 -4.72
CA GLY A 78 4.04 20.15 -4.51
C GLY A 78 3.17 18.88 -4.55
N LEU A 79 3.78 17.70 -4.73
CA LEU A 79 3.07 16.41 -4.63
C LEU A 79 2.82 16.01 -3.18
N ILE A 80 3.83 16.15 -2.32
CA ILE A 80 3.70 15.79 -0.90
C ILE A 80 2.72 16.74 -0.22
N LYS A 81 1.91 16.20 0.69
CA LYS A 81 0.73 16.85 1.29
C LYS A 81 -0.42 17.08 0.31
N GLY A 82 -0.24 16.79 -0.96
CA GLY A 82 -1.27 16.99 -1.98
C GLY A 82 -2.42 16.00 -1.81
N ILE A 83 -3.64 16.51 -2.03
CA ILE A 83 -4.87 15.75 -2.08
C ILE A 83 -5.46 15.94 -3.48
N PHE A 84 -5.42 14.88 -4.27
CA PHE A 84 -5.77 14.89 -5.67
C PHE A 84 -6.98 14.00 -5.95
N ASP A 85 -7.71 14.30 -7.02
CA ASP A 85 -8.68 13.38 -7.58
C ASP A 85 -8.03 12.31 -8.48
N GLY A 86 -8.86 11.45 -9.10
CA GLY A 86 -8.38 10.33 -9.93
C GLY A 86 -7.53 10.71 -11.15
N ILE A 87 -7.60 11.96 -11.60
CA ILE A 87 -6.80 12.49 -12.73
C ILE A 87 -5.82 13.59 -12.31
N GLN A 88 -5.44 13.59 -11.03
CA GLN A 88 -4.47 14.51 -10.43
C GLN A 88 -4.94 15.98 -10.38
N ARG A 89 -6.23 16.28 -10.32
CA ARG A 89 -6.67 17.64 -10.03
C ARG A 89 -6.62 17.86 -8.51
N PRO A 90 -6.00 18.95 -8.00
CA PRO A 90 -5.92 19.22 -6.57
C PRO A 90 -7.29 19.61 -6.04
N LEU A 91 -7.83 18.81 -5.11
CA LEU A 91 -9.20 18.97 -4.58
C LEU A 91 -9.38 20.28 -3.81
N GLU A 92 -8.35 20.75 -3.10
CA GLU A 92 -8.39 22.03 -2.40
C GLU A 92 -8.60 23.20 -3.37
N LYS A 93 -7.90 23.20 -4.51
CA LYS A 93 -8.06 24.23 -5.54
C LYS A 93 -9.41 24.17 -6.23
N ILE A 94 -9.93 22.97 -6.46
CA ILE A 94 -11.29 22.81 -7.00
C ILE A 94 -12.31 23.40 -6.01
N MET A 95 -12.16 23.13 -4.72
CA MET A 95 -13.04 23.65 -3.67
C MET A 95 -12.97 25.19 -3.55
N GLU A 96 -11.79 25.79 -3.69
CA GLU A 96 -11.62 27.26 -3.72
C GLU A 96 -12.39 27.90 -4.89
N ILE A 97 -12.46 27.24 -6.06
CA ILE A 97 -13.10 27.76 -7.28
C ILE A 97 -14.60 27.47 -7.30
N ALA A 98 -14.98 26.24 -6.98
CA ALA A 98 -16.34 25.73 -7.16
C ALA A 98 -17.18 25.72 -5.86
N GLY A 99 -16.56 25.99 -4.71
CA GLY A 99 -17.19 25.78 -3.42
C GLY A 99 -17.39 24.29 -3.12
N ASN A 100 -18.50 23.96 -2.46
CA ASN A 100 -18.79 22.58 -2.03
C ASN A 100 -19.37 21.69 -3.14
N SER A 101 -19.38 22.12 -4.39
CA SER A 101 -19.93 21.39 -5.53
C SER A 101 -18.82 21.10 -6.54
N LEU A 102 -18.71 19.86 -7.00
CA LEU A 102 -17.88 19.50 -8.16
C LEU A 102 -18.51 20.08 -9.43
N THR A 103 -18.05 21.25 -9.85
CA THR A 103 -18.50 21.89 -11.09
C THR A 103 -17.68 21.32 -12.26
N ARG A 104 -18.36 21.08 -13.39
CA ARG A 104 -17.76 20.53 -14.62
C ARG A 104 -16.84 21.54 -15.31
N GLY A 105 -15.85 21.04 -16.07
CA GLY A 105 -14.98 21.85 -16.91
C GLY A 105 -13.98 22.71 -16.15
N ILE A 106 -13.73 22.44 -14.87
CA ILE A 106 -12.69 23.16 -14.11
C ILE A 106 -11.32 22.61 -14.52
N GLU A 107 -10.55 23.45 -15.16
CA GLU A 107 -9.14 23.20 -15.46
C GLU A 107 -8.27 23.87 -14.40
N VAL A 108 -7.58 23.05 -13.58
CA VAL A 108 -6.59 23.51 -12.59
C VAL A 108 -5.29 22.76 -12.84
N PRO A 109 -4.13 23.44 -12.75
CA PRO A 109 -2.84 22.77 -12.79
C PRO A 109 -2.71 21.78 -11.64
N SER A 110 -2.15 20.61 -11.93
CA SER A 110 -1.94 19.57 -10.90
C SER A 110 -0.94 20.00 -9.83
N LEU A 111 0.12 20.70 -10.23
CA LEU A 111 1.09 21.30 -9.32
C LEU A 111 0.90 22.83 -9.28
N PRO A 112 1.13 23.47 -8.12
CA PRO A 112 1.00 24.93 -8.00
C PRO A 112 2.02 25.67 -8.89
N ARG A 113 1.54 26.65 -9.69
CA ARG A 113 2.36 27.44 -10.62
C ARG A 113 2.91 28.71 -10.00
N ASP A 114 2.35 29.15 -8.91
CA ASP A 114 2.65 30.39 -8.19
C ASP A 114 3.64 30.22 -7.03
N VAL A 115 3.84 28.97 -6.59
CA VAL A 115 4.78 28.63 -5.51
C VAL A 115 6.20 28.58 -6.05
N LYS A 116 7.11 29.27 -5.37
CA LYS A 116 8.55 29.21 -5.64
C LYS A 116 9.24 28.27 -4.67
N TRP A 117 10.06 27.40 -5.23
CA TRP A 117 10.86 26.41 -4.53
C TRP A 117 12.34 26.78 -4.64
N HIS A 118 13.06 26.74 -3.53
CA HIS A 118 14.49 26.96 -3.56
C HIS A 118 15.20 25.70 -4.06
N PHE A 119 15.84 25.82 -5.22
CA PHE A 119 16.55 24.73 -5.88
C PHE A 119 18.05 24.77 -5.55
N PHE A 120 18.57 23.65 -5.09
CA PHE A 120 19.97 23.42 -4.79
C PHE A 120 20.58 22.49 -5.85
N PRO A 121 21.49 22.95 -6.74
CA PRO A 121 22.14 22.09 -7.72
C PRO A 121 23.15 21.15 -7.05
N THR A 122 23.23 19.91 -7.52
CA THR A 122 24.24 18.91 -7.10
C THR A 122 25.26 18.63 -8.19
N VAL A 123 25.07 19.19 -9.38
CA VAL A 123 25.97 19.09 -10.53
C VAL A 123 26.36 20.46 -11.02
N SER A 124 27.44 20.53 -11.82
CA SER A 124 27.99 21.75 -12.39
C SER A 124 27.93 21.76 -13.92
N ALA A 125 28.07 22.94 -14.51
CA ALA A 125 28.17 23.05 -15.97
C ALA A 125 29.40 22.27 -16.49
N GLY A 126 29.16 21.44 -17.52
CA GLY A 126 30.18 20.56 -18.10
C GLY A 126 30.09 19.10 -17.62
N ASP A 127 29.39 18.84 -16.52
CA ASP A 127 29.18 17.45 -16.03
C ASP A 127 28.36 16.64 -17.03
N GLU A 128 28.74 15.38 -17.22
CA GLU A 128 27.97 14.42 -18.01
C GLU A 128 26.86 13.81 -17.16
N VAL A 129 25.64 13.80 -17.70
CA VAL A 129 24.45 13.27 -17.03
C VAL A 129 23.66 12.37 -17.95
N ARG A 130 22.98 11.39 -17.34
CA ARG A 130 22.09 10.44 -18.01
C ARG A 130 20.70 10.49 -17.39
N ALA A 131 19.73 9.92 -18.09
CA ALA A 131 18.36 9.77 -17.59
C ALA A 131 18.33 9.16 -16.17
N GLY A 132 17.66 9.83 -15.24
CA GLY A 132 17.57 9.42 -13.84
C GLY A 132 18.65 9.99 -12.91
N ASP A 133 19.71 10.62 -13.43
CA ASP A 133 20.69 11.30 -12.58
C ASP A 133 20.07 12.47 -11.83
N GLU A 134 20.41 12.63 -10.55
CA GLU A 134 20.04 13.79 -9.74
C GLU A 134 20.85 15.02 -10.18
N VAL A 135 20.16 16.07 -10.60
CA VAL A 135 20.79 17.36 -10.96
C VAL A 135 20.73 18.37 -9.83
N GLY A 136 19.94 18.11 -8.83
CA GLY A 136 19.75 18.94 -7.66
C GLY A 136 18.49 18.53 -6.90
N TYR A 137 18.13 19.32 -5.90
CA TYR A 137 16.97 19.02 -5.06
C TYR A 137 16.28 20.29 -4.57
N VAL A 138 15.06 20.07 -4.09
CA VAL A 138 14.23 21.03 -3.35
C VAL A 138 13.88 20.39 -2.01
N GLN A 139 13.94 21.15 -0.91
CA GLN A 139 13.37 20.70 0.36
C GLN A 139 11.87 20.94 0.33
N GLU A 140 11.09 19.91 0.00
CA GLU A 140 9.64 20.03 -0.18
C GLU A 140 8.91 20.08 1.15
N THR A 141 9.29 19.22 2.10
CA THR A 141 8.81 19.23 3.50
C THR A 141 10.02 19.08 4.43
N ASP A 142 9.79 19.16 5.74
CA ASP A 142 10.85 18.96 6.74
C ASP A 142 11.52 17.58 6.64
N VAL A 143 10.80 16.58 6.10
CA VAL A 143 11.25 15.19 6.02
C VAL A 143 11.54 14.69 4.61
N VAL A 144 11.05 15.38 3.57
CA VAL A 144 11.21 14.95 2.18
C VAL A 144 12.08 15.91 1.39
N ARG A 145 13.20 15.39 0.92
CA ARG A 145 14.08 16.03 -0.05
C ARG A 145 13.67 15.59 -1.45
N HIS A 146 13.01 16.50 -2.18
CA HIS A 146 12.53 16.24 -3.53
C HIS A 146 13.69 16.34 -4.52
N LYS A 147 14.16 15.20 -5.02
CA LYS A 147 15.26 15.15 -5.99
C LYS A 147 14.77 15.48 -7.40
N ILE A 148 15.46 16.37 -8.07
CA ILE A 148 15.19 16.73 -9.46
C ILE A 148 16.09 15.87 -10.34
N MET A 149 15.48 15.05 -11.17
CA MET A 149 16.16 14.04 -11.98
C MET A 149 16.14 14.41 -13.46
N VAL A 150 17.19 14.03 -14.18
CA VAL A 150 17.22 14.11 -15.64
C VAL A 150 16.07 13.30 -16.23
N PRO A 151 15.24 13.88 -17.11
CA PRO A 151 14.11 13.17 -17.73
C PRO A 151 14.55 11.94 -18.53
N PHE A 152 13.64 10.97 -18.62
CA PHE A 152 13.88 9.75 -19.41
C PHE A 152 14.15 10.07 -20.88
N GLY A 153 15.16 9.41 -21.47
CA GLY A 153 15.56 9.61 -22.85
C GLY A 153 16.44 10.83 -23.10
N VAL A 154 16.85 11.53 -22.03
CA VAL A 154 17.78 12.68 -22.11
C VAL A 154 19.13 12.27 -21.54
N GLU A 155 20.19 12.51 -22.32
CA GLU A 155 21.58 12.35 -21.88
C GLU A 155 22.46 13.39 -22.57
N GLY A 156 23.54 13.80 -21.91
CA GLY A 156 24.44 14.82 -22.45
C GLY A 156 25.22 15.54 -21.36
N LYS A 157 25.64 16.76 -21.65
CA LYS A 157 26.40 17.62 -20.71
C LYS A 157 25.53 18.74 -20.18
N ILE A 158 25.68 19.04 -18.89
CA ILE A 158 25.04 20.20 -18.30
C ILE A 158 25.62 21.48 -18.97
N LYS A 159 24.79 22.18 -19.73
CA LYS A 159 25.13 23.43 -20.38
C LYS A 159 25.10 24.60 -19.40
N SER A 160 24.08 24.60 -18.54
CA SER A 160 23.92 25.61 -17.48
C SER A 160 23.01 25.06 -16.40
N ILE A 161 23.27 25.38 -15.15
CA ILE A 161 22.42 25.13 -14.00
C ILE A 161 22.73 26.20 -12.94
N LYS A 162 21.69 26.65 -12.24
CA LYS A 162 21.85 27.74 -11.27
C LYS A 162 20.95 27.52 -10.06
N GLU A 163 21.49 27.73 -8.87
CA GLU A 163 20.77 27.85 -7.61
C GLU A 163 19.83 29.06 -7.62
N GLY A 164 18.64 28.91 -7.04
CA GLY A 164 17.68 30.00 -6.94
C GLY A 164 16.26 29.53 -6.66
N ASP A 165 15.37 30.50 -6.60
CA ASP A 165 13.95 30.28 -6.36
C ASP A 165 13.19 30.19 -7.69
N TYR A 166 12.60 29.04 -7.96
CA TYR A 166 11.92 28.74 -9.22
C TYR A 166 10.52 28.19 -8.97
N THR A 167 9.60 28.51 -9.87
CA THR A 167 8.36 27.78 -10.02
C THR A 167 8.61 26.43 -10.71
N VAL A 168 7.64 25.53 -10.71
CA VAL A 168 7.80 24.20 -11.33
C VAL A 168 8.00 24.26 -12.85
N GLU A 169 7.60 25.33 -13.51
CA GLU A 169 7.71 25.51 -14.97
C GLU A 169 8.93 26.33 -15.41
N GLU A 170 9.52 27.10 -14.51
CA GLU A 170 10.71 27.90 -14.81
C GLU A 170 11.92 27.01 -15.10
N LYS A 171 12.77 27.49 -15.99
CA LYS A 171 14.00 26.81 -16.40
C LYS A 171 15.08 26.96 -15.32
N ILE A 172 15.48 25.86 -14.69
CA ILE A 172 16.58 25.81 -13.70
C ILE A 172 17.94 25.60 -14.35
N GLY A 173 17.97 25.06 -15.57
CA GLY A 173 19.18 24.75 -16.31
C GLY A 173 18.89 24.18 -17.69
N ALA A 174 19.93 23.68 -18.33
CA ALA A 174 19.80 23.00 -19.63
C ALA A 174 20.86 21.92 -19.81
N ILE A 175 20.52 20.89 -20.57
CA ILE A 175 21.43 19.83 -21.04
C ILE A 175 21.65 20.00 -22.53
N GLU A 176 22.89 19.91 -22.98
CA GLU A 176 23.26 19.80 -24.37
C GLU A 176 23.50 18.33 -24.71
N THR A 177 22.63 17.78 -25.54
CA THR A 177 22.71 16.38 -25.97
C THR A 177 23.84 16.17 -26.99
N GLU A 178 24.27 14.95 -27.21
CA GLU A 178 25.30 14.61 -28.22
C GLU A 178 24.95 15.12 -29.62
N ASN A 179 23.66 15.22 -29.95
CA ASN A 179 23.18 15.74 -31.22
C ASN A 179 23.16 17.28 -31.29
N GLY A 180 23.69 17.98 -30.28
CA GLY A 180 23.70 19.43 -30.20
C GLY A 180 22.37 20.09 -29.84
N THR A 181 21.34 19.28 -29.51
CA THR A 181 20.05 19.80 -29.07
C THR A 181 20.13 20.25 -27.62
N THR A 182 19.57 21.42 -27.31
CA THR A 182 19.49 21.91 -25.94
C THR A 182 18.15 21.59 -25.33
N VAL A 183 18.13 20.76 -24.27
CA VAL A 183 16.94 20.37 -23.53
C VAL A 183 16.86 21.20 -22.23
N PRO A 184 15.78 21.97 -22.00
CA PRO A 184 15.61 22.73 -20.78
C PRO A 184 15.30 21.79 -19.60
N LEU A 185 15.93 22.05 -18.44
CA LEU A 185 15.60 21.41 -17.18
C LEU A 185 14.61 22.28 -16.40
N LYS A 186 13.61 21.64 -15.85
CA LYS A 186 12.56 22.22 -15.00
C LYS A 186 12.44 21.42 -13.71
N LEU A 187 11.76 21.97 -12.70
CA LEU A 187 11.47 21.24 -11.44
C LEU A 187 10.43 20.14 -11.64
N MET A 188 9.61 20.22 -12.67
CA MET A 188 8.60 19.20 -12.98
C MET A 188 8.85 18.49 -14.31
N GLN A 189 8.33 17.28 -14.40
CA GLN A 189 8.23 16.50 -15.64
C GLN A 189 6.83 15.88 -15.74
N LYS A 190 6.39 15.53 -16.95
CA LYS A 190 5.15 14.80 -17.21
C LYS A 190 5.45 13.34 -17.49
N TRP A 191 4.56 12.44 -17.05
CA TRP A 191 4.66 11.01 -17.35
C TRP A 191 3.29 10.40 -17.63
N PRO A 192 3.13 9.59 -18.72
CA PRO A 192 1.88 8.91 -19.03
C PRO A 192 1.53 7.88 -17.95
N VAL A 193 0.32 7.96 -17.38
CA VAL A 193 -0.08 7.12 -16.23
C VAL A 193 -0.15 5.63 -16.54
N ARG A 194 -0.51 5.28 -17.78
CA ARG A 194 -0.65 3.88 -18.22
C ARG A 194 0.68 3.19 -18.51
N ARG A 195 1.78 3.94 -18.53
CA ARG A 195 3.12 3.44 -18.76
C ARG A 195 3.92 3.41 -17.46
N GLY A 196 4.40 2.21 -17.07
CA GLY A 196 5.32 2.07 -15.94
C GLY A 196 6.62 2.86 -16.17
N ARG A 197 7.17 3.42 -15.08
CA ARG A 197 8.45 4.15 -15.17
C ARG A 197 9.61 3.16 -15.24
N PRO A 198 10.61 3.43 -16.11
CA PRO A 198 11.70 2.51 -16.35
C PRO A 198 12.69 2.45 -15.16
N TYR A 199 13.36 1.33 -15.04
CA TYR A 199 14.44 1.06 -14.08
C TYR A 199 15.51 0.19 -14.77
N LYS A 200 16.70 0.06 -14.16
CA LYS A 200 17.77 -0.78 -14.73
C LYS A 200 17.44 -2.26 -14.57
N LYS A 201 17.17 -2.70 -13.34
CA LYS A 201 16.80 -4.09 -13.05
C LYS A 201 15.98 -4.20 -11.78
N LYS A 202 15.17 -5.25 -11.66
CA LYS A 202 14.54 -5.65 -10.38
C LYS A 202 15.54 -6.39 -9.51
N LEU A 203 15.48 -6.12 -8.22
CA LEU A 203 16.29 -6.75 -7.19
C LEU A 203 15.50 -7.86 -6.48
N PRO A 204 16.16 -8.85 -5.87
CA PRO A 204 15.49 -9.91 -5.13
C PRO A 204 14.71 -9.36 -3.93
N PRO A 205 13.60 -10.00 -3.54
CA PRO A 205 12.80 -9.62 -2.37
C PRO A 205 13.39 -10.22 -1.07
N ASP A 206 14.64 -9.88 -0.75
CA ASP A 206 15.43 -10.44 0.37
C ASP A 206 15.48 -9.56 1.62
N MET A 207 14.75 -8.44 1.60
CA MET A 207 14.62 -7.51 2.73
C MET A 207 13.14 -7.32 3.09
N PRO A 208 12.75 -7.41 4.39
CA PRO A 208 11.37 -7.17 4.79
C PRO A 208 11.01 -5.68 4.75
N LEU A 209 9.75 -5.39 4.51
CA LEU A 209 9.13 -4.13 4.89
C LEU A 209 8.59 -4.31 6.32
N ILE A 210 9.27 -3.72 7.29
CA ILE A 210 8.90 -3.83 8.70
C ILE A 210 7.69 -2.93 8.95
N THR A 211 6.67 -3.48 9.61
CA THR A 211 5.40 -2.80 9.83
C THR A 211 5.08 -2.54 11.31
N GLY A 212 5.81 -3.16 12.22
CA GLY A 212 5.51 -3.10 13.64
C GLY A 212 4.23 -3.84 14.04
N GLN A 213 3.57 -4.49 13.08
CA GLN A 213 2.39 -5.33 13.32
C GLN A 213 2.83 -6.78 13.47
N ARG A 214 2.63 -7.36 14.65
CA ARG A 214 3.15 -8.69 14.99
C ARG A 214 2.69 -9.78 14.04
N VAL A 215 1.41 -9.81 13.70
CA VAL A 215 0.86 -10.81 12.78
C VAL A 215 1.47 -10.70 11.38
N VAL A 216 1.79 -9.50 10.94
CA VAL A 216 2.43 -9.24 9.65
C VAL A 216 3.90 -9.61 9.72
N ASP A 217 4.69 -8.93 10.54
CA ASP A 217 6.14 -9.07 10.55
C ASP A 217 6.61 -10.49 10.90
N THR A 218 5.86 -11.18 11.77
CA THR A 218 6.23 -12.52 12.25
C THR A 218 5.65 -13.62 11.39
N LEU A 219 4.31 -13.64 11.19
CA LEU A 219 3.67 -14.77 10.53
C LEU A 219 3.62 -14.63 9.01
N PHE A 220 3.26 -13.44 8.52
CA PHE A 220 2.98 -13.20 7.10
C PHE A 220 3.73 -11.97 6.57
N PRO A 221 5.09 -11.98 6.63
CA PRO A 221 5.88 -10.82 6.25
C PRO A 221 5.76 -10.46 4.78
N ILE A 222 5.83 -9.17 4.50
CA ILE A 222 5.94 -8.62 3.16
C ILE A 222 7.39 -8.17 2.91
N ALA A 223 7.90 -8.42 1.71
CA ALA A 223 9.19 -7.90 1.30
C ALA A 223 9.12 -6.41 0.96
N LYS A 224 10.20 -5.69 1.14
CA LYS A 224 10.39 -4.35 0.63
C LYS A 224 10.32 -4.37 -0.90
N GLY A 225 9.38 -3.64 -1.47
CA GLY A 225 9.03 -3.78 -2.89
C GLY A 225 8.09 -4.95 -3.21
N GLY A 226 7.50 -5.58 -2.20
CA GLY A 226 6.58 -6.70 -2.36
C GLY A 226 5.14 -6.27 -2.63
N VAL A 227 4.30 -7.27 -2.88
CA VAL A 227 2.87 -7.11 -3.17
C VAL A 227 2.03 -7.92 -2.19
N ALA A 228 1.04 -7.26 -1.60
CA ALA A 228 0.11 -7.87 -0.66
C ALA A 228 -1.34 -7.50 -0.98
N ALA A 229 -2.26 -8.38 -0.63
CA ALA A 229 -3.69 -8.10 -0.63
C ALA A 229 -4.29 -8.30 0.76
N THR A 230 -5.22 -7.42 1.09
CA THR A 230 -6.00 -7.47 2.34
C THR A 230 -7.48 -7.64 2.00
N PRO A 231 -7.92 -8.85 1.65
CA PRO A 231 -9.33 -9.09 1.42
C PRO A 231 -10.08 -9.24 2.73
N GLY A 232 -11.30 -8.76 2.75
CA GLY A 232 -12.17 -8.92 3.90
C GLY A 232 -13.53 -8.27 3.71
N PRO A 233 -14.55 -8.76 4.42
CA PRO A 233 -15.87 -8.18 4.40
C PRO A 233 -15.89 -6.76 4.98
N PHE A 234 -16.99 -6.07 4.78
CA PHE A 234 -17.22 -4.77 5.41
C PHE A 234 -17.17 -4.88 6.94
N GLY A 235 -16.55 -3.92 7.61
CA GLY A 235 -16.41 -3.90 9.07
C GLY A 235 -15.34 -4.83 9.66
N SER A 236 -14.55 -5.51 8.84
CA SER A 236 -13.45 -6.37 9.30
C SER A 236 -12.17 -5.61 9.69
N GLY A 237 -12.16 -4.27 9.57
CA GLY A 237 -11.01 -3.44 9.93
C GLY A 237 -9.98 -3.24 8.81
N LYS A 238 -10.38 -3.37 7.52
CA LYS A 238 -9.47 -3.13 6.37
C LYS A 238 -8.80 -1.76 6.43
N THR A 239 -9.60 -0.70 6.51
CA THR A 239 -9.13 0.68 6.53
C THR A 239 -8.21 0.93 7.72
N VAL A 240 -8.58 0.48 8.93
CA VAL A 240 -7.72 0.60 10.12
C VAL A 240 -6.39 -0.12 9.92
N THR A 241 -6.41 -1.33 9.34
CA THR A 241 -5.18 -2.08 9.05
C THR A 241 -4.29 -1.30 8.08
N GLN A 242 -4.84 -0.72 7.01
CA GLN A 242 -4.08 0.08 6.06
C GLN A 242 -3.54 1.38 6.67
N HIS A 243 -4.31 2.05 7.53
CA HIS A 243 -3.84 3.23 8.27
C HIS A 243 -2.68 2.87 9.22
N GLN A 244 -2.75 1.74 9.90
CA GLN A 244 -1.65 1.27 10.75
C GLN A 244 -0.40 0.97 9.92
N LEU A 245 -0.55 0.34 8.75
CA LEU A 245 0.56 0.10 7.84
C LEU A 245 1.15 1.43 7.30
N ALA A 246 0.31 2.37 6.90
CA ALA A 246 0.75 3.69 6.45
C ALA A 246 1.54 4.45 7.52
N LYS A 247 1.09 4.37 8.78
CA LYS A 247 1.72 5.04 9.92
C LYS A 247 3.05 4.42 10.32
N TRP A 248 3.11 3.08 10.39
CA TRP A 248 4.19 2.37 11.07
C TRP A 248 5.18 1.66 10.13
N ALA A 249 4.80 1.41 8.88
CA ALA A 249 5.72 0.77 7.94
C ALA A 249 7.00 1.60 7.74
N GLU A 250 8.12 0.91 7.66
CA GLU A 250 9.43 1.52 7.34
C GLU A 250 9.49 1.93 5.87
N ALA A 251 8.66 2.91 5.51
CA ALA A 251 8.64 3.54 4.20
C ALA A 251 8.92 5.03 4.34
N ASP A 252 9.68 5.57 3.39
CA ASP A 252 10.00 7.00 3.36
C ASP A 252 8.81 7.84 2.89
N ILE A 253 8.07 7.31 1.93
CA ILE A 253 6.91 7.96 1.29
C ILE A 253 5.72 7.02 1.34
N VAL A 254 4.55 7.58 1.60
CA VAL A 254 3.26 6.90 1.54
C VAL A 254 2.42 7.50 0.42
N VAL A 255 1.87 6.65 -0.44
CA VAL A 255 0.84 7.03 -1.41
C VAL A 255 -0.42 6.26 -1.07
N TYR A 256 -1.48 6.97 -0.72
CA TYR A 256 -2.78 6.37 -0.39
C TYR A 256 -3.78 6.68 -1.48
N ILE A 257 -4.39 5.65 -2.04
CA ILE A 257 -5.41 5.74 -3.08
C ILE A 257 -6.75 5.28 -2.50
N GLY A 258 -7.65 6.22 -2.24
CA GLY A 258 -9.06 5.94 -1.98
C GLY A 258 -9.78 5.79 -3.32
N CYS A 259 -10.00 4.55 -3.76
CA CYS A 259 -10.60 4.24 -5.04
C CYS A 259 -12.04 3.76 -4.87
N GLY A 260 -13.00 4.66 -5.12
CA GLY A 260 -14.43 4.36 -5.05
C GLY A 260 -14.97 4.11 -3.63
N GLU A 261 -14.25 4.55 -2.62
CA GLU A 261 -14.68 4.46 -1.24
C GLU A 261 -15.80 5.46 -0.93
N ARG A 262 -16.50 5.24 0.18
CA ARG A 262 -17.58 6.11 0.60
C ARG A 262 -17.04 7.48 1.01
N GLY A 263 -17.79 8.53 0.73
CA GLY A 263 -17.39 9.90 1.06
C GLY A 263 -17.04 10.09 2.54
N ASN A 264 -17.79 9.47 3.46
CA ASN A 264 -17.51 9.53 4.90
C ASN A 264 -16.18 8.83 5.27
N GLU A 265 -15.88 7.64 4.72
CA GLU A 265 -14.62 6.93 4.97
C GLU A 265 -13.44 7.75 4.43
N MET A 266 -13.59 8.37 3.25
CA MET A 266 -12.57 9.23 2.70
C MET A 266 -12.38 10.50 3.50
N THR A 267 -13.46 11.07 4.03
CA THR A 267 -13.40 12.23 4.93
C THR A 267 -12.65 11.90 6.22
N ASP A 268 -12.85 10.69 6.76
CA ASP A 268 -12.11 10.22 7.93
C ASP A 268 -10.61 10.17 7.63
N VAL A 269 -10.19 9.60 6.48
CA VAL A 269 -8.79 9.60 6.04
C VAL A 269 -8.22 11.02 5.94
N LEU A 270 -8.97 11.93 5.30
CA LEU A 270 -8.54 13.31 5.09
C LEU A 270 -8.39 14.10 6.41
N ASN A 271 -9.19 13.76 7.41
CA ASN A 271 -9.12 14.38 8.74
C ASN A 271 -8.06 13.72 9.63
N GLU A 272 -7.95 12.39 9.59
CA GLU A 272 -7.05 11.64 10.47
C GLU A 272 -5.58 11.77 10.07
N PHE A 273 -5.25 11.67 8.78
CA PHE A 273 -3.85 11.67 8.33
C PHE A 273 -3.06 12.93 8.72
N PRO A 274 -3.62 14.14 8.64
CA PRO A 274 -2.94 15.34 9.15
C PRO A 274 -2.69 15.33 10.66
N GLU A 275 -3.55 14.68 11.44
CA GLU A 275 -3.45 14.58 12.90
C GLU A 275 -2.54 13.43 13.35
N LEU A 276 -2.34 12.41 12.51
CA LEU A 276 -1.44 11.30 12.81
C LEU A 276 0.02 11.79 12.83
N ILE A 277 0.67 11.50 13.94
CA ILE A 277 2.11 11.78 14.06
C ILE A 277 2.89 10.55 13.59
N ASP A 278 3.79 10.79 12.65
CA ASP A 278 4.75 9.79 12.20
C ASP A 278 5.74 9.49 13.35
N PRO A 279 5.79 8.26 13.84
CA PRO A 279 6.63 7.90 14.97
C PRO A 279 8.13 7.97 14.68
N HIS A 280 8.54 7.90 13.41
CA HIS A 280 9.93 7.95 13.00
C HIS A 280 10.47 9.37 12.95
N THR A 281 9.64 10.33 12.57
CA THR A 281 10.05 11.73 12.37
C THR A 281 9.51 12.68 13.44
N GLY A 282 8.47 12.29 14.19
CA GLY A 282 7.75 13.15 15.13
C GLY A 282 6.93 14.25 14.47
N LYS A 283 6.77 14.22 13.14
CA LYS A 283 5.98 15.17 12.34
C LYS A 283 4.66 14.56 11.93
N SER A 284 3.76 15.37 11.35
CA SER A 284 2.53 14.85 10.74
C SER A 284 2.85 13.81 9.66
N LEU A 285 2.05 12.74 9.60
CA LEU A 285 2.15 11.73 8.54
C LEU A 285 2.02 12.35 7.14
N MET A 286 1.25 13.44 7.01
CA MET A 286 1.11 14.18 5.74
C MET A 286 2.42 14.76 5.22
N GLU A 287 3.42 14.99 6.08
CA GLU A 287 4.75 15.47 5.64
C GLU A 287 5.48 14.52 4.67
N ARG A 288 5.04 13.27 4.58
CA ARG A 288 5.56 12.25 3.66
C ARG A 288 4.48 11.50 2.89
N THR A 289 3.26 12.05 2.79
CA THR A 289 2.11 11.38 2.19
C THR A 289 1.55 12.14 1.00
N VAL A 290 1.11 11.38 -0.01
CA VAL A 290 0.29 11.84 -1.14
C VAL A 290 -1.04 11.10 -1.09
N LEU A 291 -2.16 11.82 -1.17
CA LEU A 291 -3.50 11.26 -1.16
C LEU A 291 -4.16 11.40 -2.54
N ILE A 292 -4.68 10.29 -3.05
CA ILE A 292 -5.56 10.27 -4.21
C ILE A 292 -6.96 9.91 -3.71
N ALA A 293 -7.89 10.84 -3.80
CA ALA A 293 -9.25 10.65 -3.31
C ALA A 293 -10.25 10.62 -4.47
N ASN A 294 -10.78 9.43 -4.74
CA ASN A 294 -11.88 9.24 -5.65
C ASN A 294 -13.01 8.51 -4.91
N THR A 295 -14.06 9.24 -4.57
CA THR A 295 -15.22 8.73 -3.85
C THR A 295 -16.20 8.00 -4.78
N SER A 296 -17.12 7.22 -4.20
CA SER A 296 -18.08 6.40 -4.94
C SER A 296 -19.09 7.21 -5.78
N ASP A 297 -19.29 8.47 -5.46
CA ASP A 297 -20.14 9.41 -6.17
C ASP A 297 -19.42 10.16 -7.31
N MET A 298 -18.09 10.07 -7.38
CA MET A 298 -17.31 10.63 -8.49
C MET A 298 -17.43 9.76 -9.74
N PRO A 299 -17.16 10.33 -10.95
CA PRO A 299 -17.27 9.60 -12.22
C PRO A 299 -16.46 8.32 -12.28
N VAL A 300 -17.03 7.28 -12.88
CA VAL A 300 -16.44 5.93 -12.99
C VAL A 300 -15.09 5.94 -13.70
N ALA A 301 -14.96 6.74 -14.76
CA ALA A 301 -13.72 6.87 -15.51
C ALA A 301 -12.58 7.43 -14.65
N ALA A 302 -12.86 8.43 -13.81
CA ALA A 302 -11.88 8.98 -12.87
C ALA A 302 -11.47 7.95 -11.80
N ARG A 303 -12.42 7.08 -11.40
CA ARG A 303 -12.12 5.94 -10.51
C ARG A 303 -11.15 4.96 -11.16
N GLU A 304 -11.36 4.63 -12.43
CA GLU A 304 -10.46 3.75 -13.19
C GLU A 304 -9.06 4.38 -13.29
N ALA A 305 -8.96 5.67 -13.56
CA ALA A 305 -7.68 6.38 -13.69
C ALA A 305 -6.92 6.53 -12.36
N SER A 306 -7.60 6.61 -11.22
CA SER A 306 -7.00 6.88 -9.90
C SER A 306 -5.88 5.92 -9.52
N ILE A 307 -6.01 4.66 -9.86
CA ILE A 307 -5.02 3.61 -9.60
C ILE A 307 -3.72 3.90 -10.37
N TYR A 308 -3.83 4.27 -11.64
CA TYR A 308 -2.67 4.59 -12.47
C TYR A 308 -1.99 5.90 -12.07
N THR A 309 -2.79 6.90 -11.70
CA THR A 309 -2.30 8.18 -11.18
C THR A 309 -1.44 7.95 -9.92
N GLY A 310 -1.99 7.24 -8.94
CA GLY A 310 -1.30 7.00 -7.68
C GLY A 310 -0.02 6.16 -7.84
N ILE A 311 -0.07 5.08 -8.62
CA ILE A 311 1.12 4.23 -8.79
C ILE A 311 2.22 4.92 -9.59
N THR A 312 1.87 5.80 -10.53
CA THR A 312 2.88 6.58 -11.28
C THR A 312 3.59 7.58 -10.38
N ILE A 313 2.86 8.24 -9.49
CA ILE A 313 3.45 9.12 -8.45
C ILE A 313 4.36 8.32 -7.52
N ALA A 314 3.92 7.14 -7.10
CA ALA A 314 4.72 6.26 -6.25
C ALA A 314 6.03 5.80 -6.93
N GLU A 315 5.97 5.43 -8.21
CA GLU A 315 7.16 5.09 -9.01
C GLU A 315 8.13 6.26 -9.14
N TYR A 316 7.62 7.48 -9.24
CA TYR A 316 8.47 8.67 -9.32
C TYR A 316 9.30 8.87 -8.04
N PHE A 317 8.71 8.70 -6.86
CA PHE A 317 9.45 8.74 -5.60
C PHE A 317 10.39 7.53 -5.44
N ARG A 318 9.99 6.34 -5.90
CA ARG A 318 10.89 5.18 -5.98
C ARG A 318 12.15 5.50 -6.80
N ASP A 319 12.00 6.19 -7.93
CA ASP A 319 13.11 6.55 -8.82
C ASP A 319 14.09 7.54 -8.15
N MET A 320 13.66 8.27 -7.14
CA MET A 320 14.55 9.08 -6.28
C MET A 320 15.35 8.24 -5.26
N GLY A 321 15.11 6.93 -5.20
CA GLY A 321 15.75 6.03 -4.25
C GLY A 321 15.00 5.88 -2.93
N TYR A 322 13.76 6.36 -2.84
CA TYR A 322 12.92 6.18 -1.65
C TYR A 322 12.28 4.80 -1.60
N SER A 323 12.00 4.35 -0.38
CA SER A 323 11.09 3.24 -0.11
C SER A 323 9.67 3.78 -0.04
N VAL A 324 8.85 3.42 -1.01
CA VAL A 324 7.47 3.89 -1.12
C VAL A 324 6.52 2.77 -0.75
N ALA A 325 5.55 3.05 0.12
CA ALA A 325 4.42 2.18 0.40
C ALA A 325 3.16 2.77 -0.25
N LEU A 326 2.54 2.00 -1.14
CA LEU A 326 1.29 2.37 -1.78
C LEU A 326 0.16 1.51 -1.22
N MET A 327 -0.86 2.15 -0.68
CA MET A 327 -2.11 1.55 -0.24
C MET A 327 -3.21 1.88 -1.24
N ALA A 328 -3.93 0.88 -1.73
CA ALA A 328 -5.07 1.05 -2.62
C ALA A 328 -6.35 0.51 -1.96
N ASP A 329 -7.24 1.39 -1.57
CA ASP A 329 -8.52 1.05 -0.94
C ASP A 329 -9.68 1.56 -1.81
N SER A 330 -10.37 0.73 -2.61
CA SER A 330 -10.10 -0.69 -2.77
C SER A 330 -9.95 -1.06 -4.26
N THR A 331 -9.17 -2.07 -4.54
CA THR A 331 -9.03 -2.59 -5.92
C THR A 331 -10.31 -3.23 -6.45
N SER A 332 -11.22 -3.68 -5.58
CA SER A 332 -12.56 -4.15 -5.97
C SER A 332 -13.38 -3.06 -6.64
N ARG A 333 -13.32 -1.83 -6.12
CA ARG A 333 -14.04 -0.68 -6.72
C ARG A 333 -13.44 -0.27 -8.05
N TRP A 334 -12.13 -0.43 -8.21
CA TRP A 334 -11.48 -0.27 -9.51
C TRP A 334 -11.96 -1.32 -10.51
N ALA A 335 -12.04 -2.60 -10.10
CA ALA A 335 -12.57 -3.67 -10.95
C ALA A 335 -14.04 -3.43 -11.34
N GLU A 336 -14.87 -2.92 -10.42
CA GLU A 336 -16.25 -2.50 -10.73
C GLU A 336 -16.28 -1.40 -11.80
N ALA A 337 -15.35 -0.44 -11.74
CA ALA A 337 -15.24 0.59 -12.78
C ALA A 337 -14.88 -0.02 -14.14
N LEU A 338 -13.95 -0.97 -14.19
CA LEU A 338 -13.64 -1.71 -15.41
C LEU A 338 -14.84 -2.47 -15.97
N ARG A 339 -15.62 -3.12 -15.09
CA ARG A 339 -16.86 -3.84 -15.47
C ARG A 339 -17.89 -2.88 -16.07
N GLU A 340 -18.10 -1.72 -15.46
CA GLU A 340 -19.06 -0.74 -15.96
C GLU A 340 -18.64 -0.19 -17.32
N MET A 341 -17.36 0.15 -17.51
CA MET A 341 -16.85 0.65 -18.78
C MET A 341 -16.94 -0.41 -19.88
N SER A 342 -16.53 -1.65 -19.60
CA SER A 342 -16.65 -2.78 -20.54
C SER A 342 -18.09 -3.03 -20.96
N GLY A 343 -19.04 -2.97 -20.01
CA GLY A 343 -20.47 -3.12 -20.32
C GLY A 343 -21.01 -2.01 -21.24
N ARG A 344 -20.52 -0.77 -21.08
CA ARG A 344 -20.93 0.36 -21.96
C ARG A 344 -20.30 0.29 -23.33
N LEU A 345 -19.12 -0.31 -23.46
CA LEU A 345 -18.46 -0.60 -24.74
C LEU A 345 -19.08 -1.82 -25.44
N GLU A 346 -20.05 -2.49 -24.81
CA GLU A 346 -20.69 -3.70 -25.35
C GLU A 346 -19.68 -4.84 -25.58
N GLU A 347 -18.58 -4.86 -24.79
CA GLU A 347 -17.60 -5.95 -24.84
C GLU A 347 -18.22 -7.25 -24.32
N MET A 348 -17.70 -8.37 -24.82
CA MET A 348 -18.18 -9.69 -24.36
C MET A 348 -17.80 -9.88 -22.85
N PRO A 349 -18.80 -10.05 -21.98
CA PRO A 349 -18.53 -10.20 -20.55
C PRO A 349 -17.87 -11.55 -20.25
N GLY A 350 -16.92 -11.55 -19.32
CA GLY A 350 -16.37 -12.73 -18.70
C GLY A 350 -17.18 -13.14 -17.47
N GLU A 351 -16.52 -13.79 -16.51
CA GLU A 351 -17.12 -14.29 -15.28
C GLU A 351 -17.73 -13.13 -14.47
N GLU A 352 -18.96 -13.31 -13.98
CA GLU A 352 -19.76 -12.32 -13.24
C GLU A 352 -19.86 -10.93 -13.92
N GLY A 353 -19.75 -10.88 -15.24
CA GLY A 353 -19.85 -9.64 -16.00
C GLY A 353 -18.57 -8.77 -16.00
N TYR A 354 -17.48 -9.26 -15.43
CA TYR A 354 -16.19 -8.58 -15.52
C TYR A 354 -15.58 -8.75 -16.92
N PRO A 355 -14.73 -7.80 -17.38
CA PRO A 355 -14.05 -7.96 -18.65
C PRO A 355 -13.05 -9.13 -18.61
N ALA A 356 -12.87 -9.81 -19.72
CA ALA A 356 -11.93 -10.94 -19.82
C ALA A 356 -10.47 -10.57 -19.48
N TYR A 357 -10.14 -9.29 -19.62
CA TYR A 357 -8.81 -8.75 -19.29
C TYR A 357 -8.63 -8.29 -17.83
N LEU A 358 -9.59 -8.54 -16.93
CA LEU A 358 -9.48 -8.15 -15.52
C LEU A 358 -8.17 -8.63 -14.89
N GLY A 359 -7.83 -9.91 -15.04
CA GLY A 359 -6.61 -10.48 -14.48
C GLY A 359 -5.34 -9.83 -15.01
N SER A 360 -5.28 -9.53 -16.31
CA SER A 360 -4.11 -8.85 -16.90
C SER A 360 -3.98 -7.39 -16.45
N ARG A 361 -5.08 -6.68 -16.22
CA ARG A 361 -5.06 -5.32 -15.67
C ARG A 361 -4.57 -5.30 -14.22
N LEU A 362 -5.06 -6.21 -13.39
CA LEU A 362 -4.57 -6.39 -12.01
C LEU A 362 -3.07 -6.74 -12.00
N ALA A 363 -2.63 -7.67 -12.86
CA ALA A 363 -1.22 -8.02 -12.98
C ALA A 363 -0.36 -6.81 -13.37
N GLN A 364 -0.75 -6.05 -14.38
CA GLN A 364 -0.05 -4.82 -14.80
C GLN A 364 0.11 -3.81 -13.65
N PHE A 365 -0.90 -3.68 -12.81
CA PHE A 365 -0.82 -2.81 -11.64
C PHE A 365 0.17 -3.33 -10.60
N TYR A 366 0.01 -4.56 -10.14
CA TYR A 366 0.87 -5.14 -9.11
C TYR A 366 2.33 -5.36 -9.57
N GLU A 367 2.55 -5.64 -10.87
CA GLU A 367 3.90 -5.81 -11.44
C GLU A 367 4.73 -4.53 -11.44
N ARG A 368 4.10 -3.35 -11.31
CA ARG A 368 4.81 -2.07 -11.15
C ARG A 368 5.51 -1.95 -9.78
N ALA A 369 5.12 -2.75 -8.80
CA ALA A 369 5.84 -2.90 -7.54
C ALA A 369 7.19 -3.58 -7.74
N GLY A 370 8.13 -3.30 -6.85
CA GLY A 370 9.43 -3.95 -6.82
C GLY A 370 10.48 -3.12 -6.08
N ARG A 371 11.50 -3.82 -5.59
CA ARG A 371 12.77 -3.21 -5.26
C ARG A 371 13.62 -3.21 -6.52
N VAL A 372 14.13 -2.08 -6.92
CA VAL A 372 14.79 -1.88 -8.20
C VAL A 372 16.09 -1.10 -8.05
N GLU A 373 17.03 -1.36 -8.94
CA GLU A 373 18.10 -0.44 -9.24
C GLU A 373 17.56 0.62 -10.19
N VAL A 374 17.52 1.88 -9.74
CA VAL A 374 16.96 2.99 -10.51
C VAL A 374 17.89 3.40 -11.65
N LEU A 375 17.35 4.18 -12.60
CA LEU A 375 18.17 4.77 -13.66
C LEU A 375 19.19 5.76 -13.07
N GLY A 376 20.20 6.10 -13.85
CA GLY A 376 21.24 7.05 -13.48
C GLY A 376 22.63 6.45 -13.53
N SER A 377 23.64 7.30 -13.34
CA SER A 377 25.06 6.93 -13.38
C SER A 377 25.52 6.25 -12.09
N THR A 378 24.86 6.53 -10.98
CA THR A 378 25.15 5.95 -9.67
C THR A 378 24.33 4.69 -9.43
N GLU A 379 24.88 3.72 -8.69
CA GLU A 379 24.12 2.58 -8.19
C GLU A 379 23.26 3.05 -7.03
N GLN A 380 21.96 3.17 -7.26
CA GLN A 380 20.97 3.54 -6.26
C GLN A 380 19.78 2.61 -6.32
N GLU A 381 19.30 2.19 -5.16
CA GLU A 381 18.10 1.37 -5.02
C GLU A 381 16.90 2.22 -4.63
N GLY A 382 15.74 1.85 -5.13
CA GLY A 382 14.45 2.35 -4.69
C GLY A 382 13.45 1.20 -4.58
N ALA A 383 12.41 1.36 -3.80
CA ALA A 383 11.42 0.32 -3.62
C ALA A 383 10.00 0.89 -3.68
N LEU A 384 9.10 0.12 -4.29
CA LEU A 384 7.66 0.38 -4.29
C LEU A 384 6.94 -0.88 -3.83
N SER A 385 6.42 -0.85 -2.62
CA SER A 385 5.57 -1.90 -2.06
C SER A 385 4.10 -1.54 -2.28
N VAL A 386 3.29 -2.49 -2.74
CA VAL A 386 1.87 -2.28 -3.05
C VAL A 386 1.00 -3.17 -2.17
N ILE A 387 0.07 -2.55 -1.47
CA ILE A 387 -0.90 -3.22 -0.60
C ILE A 387 -2.31 -2.85 -1.09
N GLY A 388 -3.01 -3.82 -1.68
CA GLY A 388 -4.36 -3.63 -2.19
C GLY A 388 -5.41 -4.18 -1.23
N ALA A 389 -6.38 -3.35 -0.85
CA ALA A 389 -7.58 -3.83 -0.19
C ALA A 389 -8.52 -4.45 -1.22
N VAL A 390 -9.11 -5.59 -0.85
CA VAL A 390 -10.14 -6.26 -1.65
C VAL A 390 -11.40 -6.37 -0.81
N SER A 391 -12.54 -6.02 -1.40
CA SER A 391 -13.84 -6.01 -0.72
C SER A 391 -14.78 -7.02 -1.37
N PRO A 392 -14.58 -8.34 -1.13
CA PRO A 392 -15.43 -9.35 -1.74
C PRO A 392 -16.88 -9.23 -1.23
N PRO A 393 -17.87 -9.27 -2.12
CA PRO A 393 -19.27 -9.24 -1.73
C PRO A 393 -19.60 -10.41 -0.79
N GLY A 394 -20.26 -10.10 0.35
CA GLY A 394 -20.56 -11.12 1.35
C GLY A 394 -19.36 -11.79 2.04
N GLY A 395 -18.14 -11.33 1.77
CA GLY A 395 -16.90 -11.95 2.27
C GLY A 395 -16.46 -13.18 1.47
N ASP A 396 -17.07 -13.43 0.32
CA ASP A 396 -16.78 -14.59 -0.52
C ASP A 396 -15.53 -14.34 -1.38
N ILE A 397 -14.40 -14.93 -0.97
CA ILE A 397 -13.12 -14.83 -1.69
C ILE A 397 -13.08 -15.65 -2.99
N SER A 398 -14.13 -16.41 -3.33
CA SER A 398 -14.20 -17.13 -4.61
C SER A 398 -14.62 -16.25 -5.78
N GLU A 399 -15.03 -15.01 -5.52
CA GLU A 399 -15.41 -14.05 -6.56
C GLU A 399 -14.23 -13.66 -7.49
N PRO A 400 -14.49 -13.24 -8.74
CA PRO A 400 -13.45 -13.08 -9.77
C PRO A 400 -12.31 -12.12 -9.41
N VAL A 401 -12.59 -11.00 -8.73
CA VAL A 401 -11.56 -10.02 -8.37
C VAL A 401 -10.60 -10.57 -7.32
N SER A 402 -11.14 -11.21 -6.28
CA SER A 402 -10.35 -11.88 -5.24
C SER A 402 -9.51 -13.00 -5.84
N GLN A 403 -10.10 -13.85 -6.67
CA GLN A 403 -9.38 -14.95 -7.31
C GLN A 403 -8.28 -14.47 -8.27
N ALA A 404 -8.54 -13.43 -9.06
CA ALA A 404 -7.53 -12.83 -9.93
C ALA A 404 -6.40 -12.21 -9.10
N THR A 405 -6.73 -11.51 -8.01
CA THR A 405 -5.74 -10.90 -7.11
C THR A 405 -4.86 -11.95 -6.44
N LEU A 406 -5.45 -13.03 -5.91
CA LEU A 406 -4.73 -14.13 -5.26
C LEU A 406 -3.69 -14.82 -6.15
N ARG A 407 -3.92 -14.85 -7.46
CA ARG A 407 -2.96 -15.42 -8.43
C ARG A 407 -1.74 -14.53 -8.66
N ILE A 408 -1.82 -13.27 -8.29
CA ILE A 408 -0.80 -12.25 -8.57
C ILE A 408 0.00 -11.89 -7.33
N VAL A 409 -0.68 -11.65 -6.20
CA VAL A 409 -0.03 -11.22 -4.96
C VAL A 409 0.72 -12.38 -4.30
N LYS A 410 1.81 -12.06 -3.62
CA LYS A 410 2.59 -13.04 -2.86
C LYS A 410 2.24 -13.10 -1.39
N VAL A 411 1.53 -12.09 -0.89
CA VAL A 411 1.07 -12.03 0.49
C VAL A 411 -0.44 -11.82 0.52
N PHE A 412 -1.09 -12.60 1.35
CA PHE A 412 -2.53 -12.58 1.57
C PHE A 412 -2.82 -12.45 3.05
N TRP A 413 -3.41 -11.34 3.44
CA TRP A 413 -3.88 -11.09 4.81
C TRP A 413 -5.41 -11.15 4.83
N GLY A 414 -5.94 -12.36 4.94
CA GLY A 414 -7.39 -12.59 4.96
C GLY A 414 -8.02 -12.07 6.24
N LEU A 415 -8.86 -11.04 6.13
CA LEU A 415 -9.61 -10.52 7.27
C LEU A 415 -10.88 -11.34 7.51
N ASP A 416 -11.08 -11.71 8.77
CA ASP A 416 -12.18 -12.56 9.21
C ASP A 416 -13.18 -11.78 10.08
N SER A 417 -14.44 -11.75 9.64
CA SER A 417 -15.52 -11.12 10.41
C SER A 417 -15.73 -11.75 11.78
N ALA A 418 -15.52 -13.07 11.92
CA ALA A 418 -15.67 -13.76 13.20
C ALA A 418 -14.63 -13.29 14.23
N LEU A 419 -13.40 -13.00 13.80
CA LEU A 419 -12.37 -12.38 14.64
C LEU A 419 -12.76 -10.94 15.01
N ALA A 420 -13.23 -10.16 14.03
CA ALA A 420 -13.68 -8.78 14.26
C ALA A 420 -14.85 -8.71 15.26
N TYR A 421 -15.83 -9.60 15.15
CA TYR A 421 -16.94 -9.71 16.12
C TYR A 421 -16.45 -10.05 17.54
N LYS A 422 -15.40 -10.85 17.66
CA LYS A 422 -14.73 -11.13 18.94
C LYS A 422 -13.83 -9.99 19.40
N ARG A 423 -13.78 -8.88 18.67
CA ARG A 423 -12.87 -7.73 18.90
C ARG A 423 -11.39 -8.12 18.91
N HIS A 424 -11.03 -9.17 18.16
CA HIS A 424 -9.65 -9.54 17.93
C HIS A 424 -9.12 -8.77 16.72
N PHE A 425 -8.21 -7.85 16.94
CA PHE A 425 -7.59 -7.02 15.91
C PHE A 425 -6.06 -7.10 15.97
N PRO A 426 -5.36 -6.99 14.82
CA PRO A 426 -5.93 -7.07 13.46
C PRO A 426 -6.69 -8.38 13.24
N ALA A 427 -7.83 -8.31 12.53
CA ALA A 427 -8.69 -9.48 12.31
C ALA A 427 -8.14 -10.42 11.20
N ILE A 428 -6.82 -10.51 11.08
CA ILE A 428 -6.13 -11.35 10.10
C ILE A 428 -6.20 -12.81 10.55
N ASN A 429 -6.86 -13.63 9.75
CA ASN A 429 -7.00 -15.05 10.03
C ASN A 429 -5.69 -15.78 9.72
N TRP A 430 -5.07 -16.36 10.75
CA TRP A 430 -3.79 -17.04 10.66
C TRP A 430 -3.82 -18.41 9.97
N LEU A 431 -5.00 -19.01 9.79
CA LEU A 431 -5.16 -20.29 9.10
C LEU A 431 -5.31 -20.12 7.59
N THR A 432 -5.88 -19.00 7.15
CA THR A 432 -6.14 -18.74 5.72
C THR A 432 -5.15 -17.80 5.08
N SER A 433 -4.46 -17.00 5.88
CA SER A 433 -3.44 -16.05 5.41
C SER A 433 -2.13 -16.75 5.08
N TYR A 434 -1.34 -16.16 4.17
CA TYR A 434 -0.03 -16.67 3.80
C TYR A 434 0.92 -15.55 3.34
N SER A 435 2.20 -15.86 3.35
CA SER A 435 3.25 -15.06 2.72
C SER A 435 4.22 -15.97 1.99
N LEU A 436 4.32 -15.81 0.68
CA LEU A 436 5.32 -16.50 -0.14
C LEU A 436 6.72 -15.88 -0.04
N TYR A 437 6.85 -14.74 0.63
CA TYR A 437 8.15 -14.15 0.94
C TYR A 437 8.80 -14.70 2.21
N ALA A 438 8.07 -15.45 3.03
CA ALA A 438 8.54 -15.84 4.35
C ALA A 438 9.87 -16.61 4.31
N ASP A 439 10.05 -17.49 3.33
CA ASP A 439 11.28 -18.27 3.17
C ASP A 439 12.43 -17.40 2.66
N ASP A 440 12.19 -16.53 1.67
CA ASP A 440 13.19 -15.61 1.11
C ASP A 440 13.69 -14.62 2.18
N LEU A 441 12.81 -14.16 3.05
CA LEU A 441 13.11 -13.23 4.15
C LEU A 441 13.73 -13.90 5.38
N GLY A 442 13.65 -15.23 5.47
CA GLY A 442 14.11 -16.00 6.64
C GLY A 442 15.57 -15.76 6.97
N ALA A 443 16.43 -15.70 5.97
CA ALA A 443 17.86 -15.43 6.16
C ALA A 443 18.09 -14.02 6.74
N TRP A 444 17.32 -13.03 6.30
CA TRP A 444 17.41 -11.67 6.82
C TRP A 444 17.00 -11.61 8.31
N PHE A 445 15.86 -12.21 8.67
CA PHE A 445 15.38 -12.23 10.05
C PHE A 445 16.34 -12.97 10.98
N ASN A 446 16.83 -14.14 10.56
CA ASN A 446 17.79 -14.92 11.34
C ASN A 446 19.11 -14.18 11.56
N LYS A 447 19.56 -13.39 10.60
CA LYS A 447 20.79 -12.59 10.70
C LYS A 447 20.62 -11.32 11.53
N ASN A 448 19.52 -10.59 11.31
CA ASN A 448 19.37 -9.22 11.82
C ASN A 448 18.57 -9.15 13.13
N VAL A 449 17.77 -10.15 13.45
CA VAL A 449 16.97 -10.19 14.68
C VAL A 449 17.49 -11.27 15.63
N ASN A 450 17.30 -12.54 15.29
CA ASN A 450 17.80 -13.66 16.08
C ASN A 450 17.86 -14.94 15.22
N PRO A 451 18.92 -15.78 15.35
CA PRO A 451 19.06 -17.04 14.60
C PRO A 451 17.89 -18.02 14.75
N GLU A 452 17.13 -17.92 15.83
CA GLU A 452 15.97 -18.80 16.09
C GLU A 452 14.63 -18.24 15.58
N TRP A 453 14.60 -17.05 14.98
CA TRP A 453 13.36 -16.39 14.55
C TRP A 453 12.47 -17.31 13.70
N MET A 454 12.99 -17.87 12.64
CA MET A 454 12.21 -18.73 11.74
C MET A 454 11.76 -20.03 12.41
N LYS A 455 12.56 -20.57 13.31
CA LYS A 455 12.20 -21.77 14.09
C LYS A 455 11.03 -21.49 15.03
N LEU A 456 11.08 -20.37 15.76
CA LEU A 456 10.00 -19.96 16.67
C LEU A 456 8.71 -19.68 15.89
N ARG A 457 8.80 -18.96 14.76
CA ARG A 457 7.67 -18.73 13.86
C ARG A 457 7.01 -20.03 13.42
N THR A 458 7.80 -20.97 12.91
CA THR A 458 7.28 -22.28 12.42
C THR A 458 6.59 -23.04 13.55
N ARG A 459 7.15 -23.01 14.77
CA ARG A 459 6.53 -23.65 15.93
C ARG A 459 5.20 -23.02 16.31
N MET A 460 5.13 -21.67 16.33
CA MET A 460 3.87 -20.97 16.61
C MET A 460 2.79 -21.32 15.59
N MET A 461 3.12 -21.35 14.31
CA MET A 461 2.20 -21.74 13.25
C MET A 461 1.73 -23.19 13.43
N GLY A 462 2.62 -24.10 13.83
CA GLY A 462 2.28 -25.49 14.13
C GLY A 462 1.29 -25.61 15.29
N ILE A 463 1.51 -24.89 16.39
CA ILE A 463 0.60 -24.88 17.55
C ILE A 463 -0.79 -24.34 17.18
N LEU A 464 -0.85 -23.27 16.37
CA LEU A 464 -2.14 -22.71 15.88
C LEU A 464 -2.88 -23.68 14.94
N SER A 465 -2.14 -24.43 14.13
CA SER A 465 -2.72 -25.47 13.26
C SER A 465 -3.24 -26.67 14.09
N ASP A 466 -2.48 -27.10 15.10
CA ASP A 466 -2.91 -28.17 16.02
C ASP A 466 -4.16 -27.75 16.79
N GLU A 467 -4.23 -26.49 17.25
CA GLU A 467 -5.42 -25.94 17.94
C GLU A 467 -6.67 -26.05 17.07
N ALA A 468 -6.58 -25.72 15.79
CA ALA A 468 -7.74 -25.80 14.89
C ALA A 468 -8.31 -27.22 14.82
N SER A 469 -7.45 -28.23 14.78
CA SER A 469 -7.85 -29.64 14.78
C SER A 469 -8.41 -30.07 16.14
N LEU A 470 -7.81 -29.63 17.24
CA LEU A 470 -8.29 -29.93 18.59
C LEU A 470 -9.62 -29.24 18.92
N ASP A 471 -9.85 -28.02 18.40
CA ASP A 471 -11.10 -27.28 18.59
C ASP A 471 -12.31 -28.01 18.00
N GLU A 472 -12.13 -28.73 16.89
CA GLU A 472 -13.18 -29.60 16.34
C GLU A 472 -13.52 -30.76 17.27
N ILE A 473 -12.50 -31.35 17.91
CA ILE A 473 -12.70 -32.43 18.89
C ILE A 473 -13.41 -31.88 20.15
N VAL A 474 -12.96 -30.71 20.63
CA VAL A 474 -13.57 -30.05 21.80
C VAL A 474 -15.05 -29.73 21.58
N LYS A 475 -15.43 -29.29 20.40
CA LYS A 475 -16.85 -29.05 20.03
C LYS A 475 -17.72 -30.30 20.10
N LEU A 476 -17.12 -31.45 19.85
CA LEU A 476 -17.87 -32.75 19.83
C LEU A 476 -17.94 -33.42 21.22
N VAL A 477 -16.84 -33.41 21.96
CA VAL A 477 -16.72 -34.24 23.19
C VAL A 477 -16.35 -33.46 24.45
N GLY A 478 -16.08 -32.14 24.33
CA GLY A 478 -15.72 -31.26 25.43
C GLY A 478 -14.21 -31.23 25.74
N MET A 479 -13.80 -30.22 26.48
CA MET A 479 -12.39 -29.98 26.84
C MET A 479 -11.80 -31.09 27.73
N ASP A 480 -12.62 -31.68 28.61
CA ASP A 480 -12.22 -32.73 29.55
C ASP A 480 -11.80 -34.05 28.89
N ALA A 481 -12.16 -34.21 27.62
CA ALA A 481 -11.78 -35.40 26.84
C ALA A 481 -10.34 -35.29 26.27
N LEU A 482 -9.73 -34.11 26.30
CA LEU A 482 -8.38 -33.91 25.81
C LEU A 482 -7.32 -34.45 26.78
N SER A 483 -6.22 -34.95 26.21
CA SER A 483 -5.04 -35.30 27.00
C SER A 483 -4.45 -34.04 27.68
N PRO A 484 -3.75 -34.16 28.80
CA PRO A 484 -3.04 -33.02 29.44
C PRO A 484 -2.11 -32.27 28.44
N SER A 485 -1.44 -33.00 27.57
CA SER A 485 -0.57 -32.40 26.53
C SER A 485 -1.37 -31.59 25.50
N ASP A 486 -2.53 -32.09 25.07
CA ASP A 486 -3.39 -31.38 24.11
C ASP A 486 -4.05 -30.15 24.74
N ARG A 487 -4.45 -30.26 26.03
CA ARG A 487 -4.93 -29.10 26.80
C ARG A 487 -3.84 -28.03 26.92
N LEU A 488 -2.57 -28.40 27.14
CA LEU A 488 -1.45 -27.47 27.18
C LEU A 488 -1.23 -26.80 25.81
N LYS A 489 -1.38 -27.55 24.70
CA LYS A 489 -1.32 -26.95 23.35
C LYS A 489 -2.43 -25.93 23.14
N MET A 490 -3.67 -26.21 23.57
CA MET A 490 -4.80 -25.28 23.49
C MET A 490 -4.51 -24.00 24.28
N GLU A 491 -3.92 -24.11 25.48
CA GLU A 491 -3.55 -22.94 26.29
C GLU A 491 -2.38 -22.13 25.67
N ALA A 492 -1.40 -22.81 25.08
CA ALA A 492 -0.32 -22.12 24.35
C ALA A 492 -0.85 -21.40 23.12
N ALA A 493 -1.74 -22.03 22.34
CA ALA A 493 -2.40 -21.42 21.20
C ALA A 493 -3.24 -20.21 21.62
N ARG A 494 -3.95 -20.29 22.74
CA ARG A 494 -4.68 -19.17 23.32
C ARG A 494 -3.75 -18.00 23.63
N SER A 495 -2.61 -18.25 24.26
CA SER A 495 -1.61 -17.21 24.53
C SER A 495 -1.06 -16.61 23.23
N ILE A 496 -0.79 -17.42 22.20
CA ILE A 496 -0.39 -16.89 20.89
C ILE A 496 -1.46 -15.96 20.32
N ARG A 497 -2.72 -16.33 20.34
CA ARG A 497 -3.82 -15.51 19.81
C ARG A 497 -4.06 -14.23 20.61
N GLU A 498 -4.20 -14.34 21.92
CA GLU A 498 -4.65 -13.24 22.80
C GLU A 498 -3.49 -12.33 23.22
N ASP A 499 -2.32 -12.88 23.49
CA ASP A 499 -1.19 -12.14 24.02
C ASP A 499 -0.25 -11.64 22.91
N PHE A 500 -0.06 -12.42 21.83
CA PHE A 500 0.85 -12.08 20.75
C PHE A 500 0.15 -11.49 19.53
N LEU A 501 -0.84 -12.19 18.94
CA LEU A 501 -1.48 -11.75 17.69
C LEU A 501 -2.45 -10.59 17.89
N HIS A 502 -3.16 -10.54 19.01
CA HIS A 502 -4.05 -9.43 19.34
C HIS A 502 -3.23 -8.18 19.66
N GLN A 503 -3.32 -7.17 18.81
CA GLN A 503 -2.56 -5.92 18.88
C GLN A 503 -3.49 -4.71 18.79
N LEU A 504 -3.45 -3.84 19.78
CA LEU A 504 -4.36 -2.71 19.90
C LEU A 504 -3.83 -1.49 19.14
N ALA A 505 -4.44 -1.18 18.00
CA ALA A 505 -4.06 -0.07 17.14
C ALA A 505 -4.05 1.31 17.82
N PHE A 506 -4.92 1.52 18.80
CA PHE A 506 -5.09 2.80 19.50
C PHE A 506 -4.45 2.84 20.89
N HIS A 507 -3.65 1.81 21.26
CA HIS A 507 -2.94 1.79 22.53
C HIS A 507 -1.55 2.42 22.38
N GLU A 508 -1.16 3.29 23.28
CA GLU A 508 0.10 4.06 23.24
C GLU A 508 1.35 3.20 23.00
N VAL A 509 1.42 2.02 23.60
CA VAL A 509 2.58 1.11 23.48
C VAL A 509 2.33 -0.03 22.52
N ASP A 510 1.14 -0.64 22.56
CA ASP A 510 0.86 -1.87 21.82
C ASP A 510 0.60 -1.64 20.31
N THR A 511 0.35 -0.39 19.88
CA THR A 511 0.13 -0.03 18.46
C THR A 511 1.30 -0.38 17.55
N TYR A 512 2.53 -0.45 18.12
CA TYR A 512 3.78 -0.81 17.44
C TYR A 512 4.59 -1.78 18.29
N SER A 513 5.21 -2.77 17.69
CA SER A 513 6.16 -3.67 18.32
C SER A 513 7.43 -3.77 17.49
N SER A 514 8.59 -3.46 18.09
CA SER A 514 9.87 -3.69 17.41
C SER A 514 10.10 -5.18 17.15
N LEU A 515 10.91 -5.53 16.17
CA LEU A 515 11.25 -6.93 15.87
C LEU A 515 11.88 -7.63 17.09
N LYS A 516 12.68 -6.91 17.88
CA LYS A 516 13.26 -7.43 19.11
C LYS A 516 12.19 -7.79 20.13
N LYS A 517 11.20 -6.92 20.32
CA LYS A 517 10.07 -7.17 21.21
C LYS A 517 9.22 -8.33 20.72
N GLN A 518 8.97 -8.41 19.42
CA GLN A 518 8.26 -9.54 18.81
C GLN A 518 8.99 -10.86 19.08
N TYR A 519 10.31 -10.89 18.90
CA TYR A 519 11.13 -12.06 19.22
C TYR A 519 11.00 -12.47 20.70
N TYR A 520 11.08 -11.51 21.63
CA TYR A 520 10.92 -11.80 23.05
C TYR A 520 9.53 -12.36 23.37
N MET A 521 8.49 -11.81 22.79
CA MET A 521 7.13 -12.31 23.00
C MET A 521 6.97 -13.75 22.50
N MET A 522 7.47 -14.07 21.29
CA MET A 522 7.48 -15.45 20.78
C MET A 522 8.24 -16.39 21.71
N SER A 523 9.43 -15.96 22.14
CA SER A 523 10.28 -16.74 23.02
C SER A 523 9.61 -17.01 24.39
N LEU A 524 8.95 -16.02 24.98
CA LEU A 524 8.26 -16.18 26.26
C LEU A 524 7.11 -17.20 26.20
N VAL A 525 6.25 -17.08 25.18
CA VAL A 525 5.12 -18.00 24.99
C VAL A 525 5.61 -19.43 24.76
N LEU A 526 6.63 -19.62 23.91
CA LEU A 526 7.16 -20.95 23.63
C LEU A 526 7.99 -21.51 24.78
N SER A 527 8.70 -20.68 25.54
CA SER A 527 9.41 -21.11 26.76
C SER A 527 8.44 -21.61 27.82
N TYR A 528 7.30 -20.92 27.99
CA TYR A 528 6.23 -21.41 28.86
C TYR A 528 5.70 -22.78 28.38
N PHE A 529 5.44 -22.93 27.09
CA PHE A 529 4.95 -24.18 26.53
C PHE A 529 5.95 -25.33 26.74
N ASP A 530 7.25 -25.10 26.46
CA ASP A 530 8.30 -26.10 26.59
C ASP A 530 8.51 -26.52 28.06
N ALA A 531 8.64 -25.55 28.96
CA ALA A 531 8.82 -25.82 30.38
C ALA A 531 7.62 -26.54 31.01
N SER A 532 6.40 -26.16 30.61
CA SER A 532 5.18 -26.82 31.06
C SER A 532 5.04 -28.24 30.51
N ASN A 533 5.43 -28.47 29.24
CA ASN A 533 5.41 -29.80 28.65
C ASN A 533 6.45 -30.72 29.31
N GLU A 534 7.64 -30.23 29.61
CA GLU A 534 8.63 -30.96 30.37
C GLU A 534 8.11 -31.30 31.81
N ALA A 535 7.47 -30.35 32.46
CA ALA A 535 6.86 -30.57 33.77
C ALA A 535 5.76 -31.63 33.72
N LEU A 536 4.93 -31.66 32.70
CA LEU A 536 3.92 -32.73 32.47
C LEU A 536 4.56 -34.11 32.35
N THR A 537 5.69 -34.25 31.64
CA THR A 537 6.42 -35.54 31.53
C THR A 537 6.95 -36.01 32.88
N LYS A 538 7.24 -35.08 33.77
CA LYS A 538 7.61 -35.34 35.18
C LYS A 538 6.40 -35.57 36.10
N GLY A 539 5.19 -35.52 35.50
CA GLY A 539 3.91 -35.80 36.16
C GLY A 539 3.31 -34.59 36.92
N ALA A 540 3.68 -33.38 36.59
CA ALA A 540 3.03 -32.18 37.13
C ALA A 540 1.54 -32.11 36.69
N ASP A 541 0.71 -31.47 37.53
CA ASP A 541 -0.70 -31.30 37.26
C ASP A 541 -0.93 -30.17 36.22
N ILE A 542 -1.70 -30.45 35.18
CA ILE A 542 -2.02 -29.48 34.13
C ILE A 542 -2.77 -28.25 34.69
N GLU A 543 -3.69 -28.42 35.60
CA GLU A 543 -4.46 -27.31 36.17
C GLU A 543 -3.57 -26.31 36.89
N ARG A 544 -2.54 -26.79 37.58
CA ARG A 544 -1.54 -25.94 38.26
C ARG A 544 -0.65 -25.22 37.24
N LEU A 545 -0.23 -25.91 36.18
CA LEU A 545 0.61 -25.31 35.12
C LEU A 545 -0.14 -24.21 34.38
N VAL A 546 -1.43 -24.38 34.13
CA VAL A 546 -2.28 -23.38 33.48
C VAL A 546 -2.53 -22.18 34.41
N ALA A 547 -2.53 -22.36 35.69
CA ALA A 547 -2.82 -21.32 36.70
C ALA A 547 -1.57 -20.56 37.22
N ILE A 548 -0.35 -20.86 36.74
CA ILE A 548 0.85 -20.17 37.23
C ILE A 548 0.80 -18.66 36.95
N PRO A 549 1.16 -17.82 37.95
CA PRO A 549 1.02 -16.36 37.88
C PRO A 549 1.86 -15.70 36.75
N VAL A 550 3.00 -16.30 36.40
CA VAL A 550 3.87 -15.74 35.35
C VAL A 550 3.20 -15.62 34.00
N ARG A 551 2.15 -16.40 33.73
CA ARG A 551 1.37 -16.27 32.46
C ARG A 551 0.74 -14.89 32.29
N GLU A 552 0.29 -14.26 33.38
CA GLU A 552 -0.20 -12.88 33.34
C GLU A 552 0.91 -11.91 32.94
N ALA A 553 2.12 -12.09 33.45
CA ALA A 553 3.26 -11.27 33.05
C ALA A 553 3.65 -11.46 31.59
N ILE A 554 3.58 -12.70 31.06
CA ILE A 554 3.79 -12.99 29.64
C ILE A 554 2.75 -12.26 28.80
N GLY A 555 1.45 -12.35 29.14
CA GLY A 555 0.37 -11.68 28.41
C GLY A 555 0.45 -10.15 28.48
N ARG A 556 0.98 -9.59 29.57
CA ARG A 556 1.18 -8.13 29.72
C ARG A 556 2.45 -7.61 29.08
N PHE A 557 3.36 -8.46 28.62
CA PHE A 557 4.63 -8.03 28.01
C PHE A 557 4.41 -7.11 26.79
N LYS A 558 3.30 -7.26 26.06
CA LYS A 558 2.92 -6.37 24.95
C LYS A 558 2.80 -4.89 25.34
N TYR A 559 2.55 -4.59 26.63
CA TYR A 559 2.45 -3.22 27.15
C TYR A 559 3.77 -2.69 27.75
N VAL A 560 4.83 -3.49 27.73
CA VAL A 560 6.15 -3.05 28.19
C VAL A 560 6.74 -2.09 27.16
N LYS A 561 7.24 -0.94 27.62
CA LYS A 561 7.90 0.04 26.77
C LYS A 561 9.22 -0.50 26.25
N GLU A 562 9.61 -0.10 25.03
CA GLU A 562 10.83 -0.57 24.34
C GLU A 562 12.11 -0.43 25.19
N GLU A 563 12.22 0.59 25.99
CA GLU A 563 13.35 0.84 26.91
C GLU A 563 13.51 -0.21 28.00
N ASN A 564 12.44 -0.93 28.37
CA ASN A 564 12.40 -1.88 29.48
C ASN A 564 12.30 -3.35 29.05
N ILE A 565 12.20 -3.63 27.74
CA ILE A 565 11.95 -5.00 27.27
C ILE A 565 13.05 -6.00 27.67
N ASP A 566 14.32 -5.57 27.74
CA ASP A 566 15.43 -6.46 28.09
C ASP A 566 15.39 -6.90 29.54
N SER A 567 15.07 -5.99 30.46
CA SER A 567 14.99 -6.28 31.91
C SER A 567 13.77 -7.13 32.22
N GLU A 568 12.61 -6.76 31.69
CA GLU A 568 11.35 -7.49 31.89
C GLU A 568 11.40 -8.91 31.29
N TYR A 569 11.99 -9.08 30.12
CA TYR A 569 12.17 -10.39 29.51
C TYR A 569 12.96 -11.34 30.43
N LYS A 570 14.09 -10.90 30.96
CA LYS A 570 14.92 -11.70 31.87
C LYS A 570 14.17 -12.06 33.17
N GLN A 571 13.50 -11.08 33.77
CA GLN A 571 12.73 -11.29 35.01
C GLN A 571 11.61 -12.31 34.81
N ILE A 572 10.89 -12.23 33.65
CA ILE A 572 9.80 -13.17 33.35
C ILE A 572 10.36 -14.59 33.16
N LEU A 573 11.50 -14.76 32.47
CA LEU A 573 12.13 -16.08 32.30
C LEU A 573 12.59 -16.68 33.64
N GLU A 574 13.18 -15.88 34.54
CA GLU A 574 13.57 -16.32 35.88
C GLU A 574 12.35 -16.74 36.71
N ARG A 575 11.27 -15.94 36.68
CA ARG A 575 10.01 -16.27 37.34
C ARG A 575 9.40 -17.54 36.76
N LEU A 576 9.38 -17.71 35.46
CA LEU A 576 8.86 -18.92 34.78
C LEU A 576 9.59 -20.16 35.28
N SER A 577 10.92 -20.14 35.30
CA SER A 577 11.74 -21.25 35.74
C SER A 577 11.43 -21.60 37.20
N LYS A 578 11.29 -20.60 38.08
CA LYS A 578 10.97 -20.78 39.47
C LYS A 578 9.57 -21.34 39.71
N GLU A 579 8.54 -20.71 39.09
CA GLU A 579 7.15 -21.11 39.29
C GLU A 579 6.88 -22.52 38.73
N ILE A 580 7.51 -22.92 37.61
CA ILE A 580 7.46 -24.31 37.09
C ILE A 580 8.12 -25.30 38.09
N ALA A 581 9.30 -24.95 38.62
CA ALA A 581 9.96 -25.79 39.64
C ALA A 581 9.10 -25.97 40.90
N ASP A 582 8.45 -24.91 41.36
CA ASP A 582 7.52 -24.97 42.51
C ASP A 582 6.33 -25.92 42.23
N VAL A 583 5.77 -25.93 41.03
CA VAL A 583 4.69 -26.88 40.65
C VAL A 583 5.19 -28.31 40.61
N ILE A 584 6.40 -28.57 40.13
CA ILE A 584 7.00 -29.92 40.12
C ILE A 584 7.24 -30.41 41.54
N ASN A 585 7.84 -29.57 42.41
CA ASN A 585 8.20 -29.92 43.77
C ASN A 585 6.97 -30.12 44.67
N ALA A 586 5.90 -29.37 44.46
CA ALA A 586 4.64 -29.52 45.24
C ALA A 586 3.97 -30.90 45.07
N LYS A 587 4.46 -31.75 44.16
CA LYS A 587 4.00 -33.14 43.96
C LYS A 587 4.76 -34.12 44.89
N GLU A 588 5.98 -33.79 45.29
CA GLU A 588 6.80 -34.66 46.15
C GLU A 588 6.34 -34.65 47.63
N GLU A 589 5.44 -33.70 47.98
CA GLU A 589 4.90 -33.58 49.36
C GLU A 589 3.57 -34.33 49.57
N PHE A 590 3.03 -35.05 48.56
CA PHE A 590 1.84 -35.89 48.65
C PHE A 590 2.16 -37.33 48.22
#